data_6f9b710a9f9e948cae7a741361657f86
#
_entry.id   6f9b710a9f9e948cae7a741361657f86
#
_cell.length_a   1.000
_cell.length_b   1.000
_cell.length_c   1.000
_cell.angle_alpha   90.00
_cell.angle_beta   90.00
_cell.angle_gamma   90.00
#
_symmetry.space_group_name_H-M   'P 1'
#
loop_
_entity.id
_entity.type
_entity.pdbx_description
1 polymer ?
#
loop_
_entity_poly.entity_id
_entity_poly.type
_entity_poly.pdbx_seq_one_letter_code
_entity_poly.pdbx_strand_id
1 'polypeptide(L)'
;MRYDFEVGRNHESLWATGSLAVDLELQCARCGEKFVYPLELNDVALQVELTGPELIDLTPQVREDILLALPAYPHCEWVEGNVCVAQERTSATPIESAAADADNGAPASSPVWGELDRLNITKPVFPD
;
A
#
# COMPACT_ATOMS: atom_id res chain seq x y z
N MET A 1 9.16 16.46 8.65
CA MET A 1 8.40 16.78 7.44
C MET A 1 8.93 18.08 6.85
N ARG A 2 9.25 18.09 5.58
CA ARG A 2 9.66 19.28 4.80
C ARG A 2 8.68 19.45 3.67
N TYR A 3 8.35 20.68 3.36
CA TYR A 3 7.43 20.99 2.27
C TYR A 3 7.82 22.33 1.62
N ASP A 4 7.53 22.43 0.35
CA ASP A 4 7.70 23.64 -0.46
C ASP A 4 6.48 23.77 -1.37
N PHE A 5 5.61 24.73 -1.09
CA PHE A 5 4.38 24.95 -1.83
C PHE A 5 4.31 26.36 -2.40
N GLU A 6 3.96 26.45 -3.66
CA GLU A 6 3.45 27.68 -4.26
C GLU A 6 1.94 27.76 -4.04
N VAL A 7 1.50 28.87 -3.45
CA VAL A 7 0.10 29.09 -3.10
C VAL A 7 -0.47 30.21 -3.93
N GLY A 8 -1.59 29.95 -4.58
CA GLY A 8 -2.35 30.95 -5.31
C GLY A 8 -3.79 31.02 -4.82
N ARG A 9 -4.43 32.16 -5.06
CA ARG A 9 -5.81 32.41 -4.66
C ARG A 9 -6.63 32.87 -5.85
N ASN A 10 -7.80 32.26 -6.03
CA ASN A 10 -8.90 32.77 -6.81
C ASN A 10 -9.98 33.36 -5.89
N HIS A 11 -11.02 33.94 -6.44
CA HIS A 11 -12.08 34.59 -5.64
C HIS A 11 -12.74 33.67 -4.62
N GLU A 12 -12.86 32.36 -4.93
CA GLU A 12 -13.59 31.38 -4.12
C GLU A 12 -12.75 30.18 -3.70
N SER A 13 -11.52 30.05 -4.21
CA SER A 13 -10.66 28.90 -3.92
C SER A 13 -9.21 29.30 -3.75
N LEU A 14 -8.53 28.51 -2.92
CA LEU A 14 -7.09 28.53 -2.76
C LEU A 14 -6.53 27.27 -3.40
N TRP A 15 -5.47 27.40 -4.16
CA TRP A 15 -4.72 26.27 -4.68
C TRP A 15 -3.28 26.31 -4.17
N ALA A 16 -2.72 25.16 -3.92
CA ALA A 16 -1.33 24.99 -3.54
C ALA A 16 -0.71 23.84 -4.34
N THR A 17 0.42 24.09 -4.95
CA THR A 17 1.19 23.08 -5.67
C THR A 17 2.62 23.06 -5.19
N GLY A 18 3.23 21.88 -5.16
CA GLY A 18 4.61 21.79 -4.73
C GLY A 18 5.07 20.40 -4.36
N SER A 19 6.04 20.32 -3.49
CA SER A 19 6.65 19.08 -3.04
C SER A 19 6.56 18.91 -1.53
N LEU A 20 6.52 17.66 -1.11
CA LEU A 20 6.45 17.23 0.27
C LEU A 20 7.40 16.06 0.50
N ALA A 21 8.18 16.11 1.56
CA ALA A 21 9.03 15.00 2.00
C ALA A 21 8.80 14.71 3.48
N VAL A 22 8.55 13.46 3.80
CA VAL A 22 8.30 13.01 5.17
C VAL A 22 8.91 11.64 5.41
N ASP A 23 9.53 11.46 6.57
CA ASP A 23 10.02 10.16 7.03
C ASP A 23 8.94 9.50 7.89
N LEU A 24 8.50 8.32 7.48
CA LEU A 24 7.42 7.58 8.11
C LEU A 24 7.94 6.26 8.69
N GLU A 25 7.53 5.94 9.90
CA GLU A 25 7.78 4.62 10.47
C GLU A 25 6.73 3.64 9.93
N LEU A 26 7.15 2.68 9.14
CA LEU A 26 6.31 1.62 8.58
C LEU A 26 6.72 0.26 9.15
N GLN A 27 5.82 -0.69 9.07
CA GLN A 27 6.07 -2.08 9.43
C GLN A 27 6.21 -2.92 8.17
N CYS A 28 7.29 -3.70 8.09
CA CYS A 28 7.52 -4.59 6.97
C CYS A 28 6.44 -5.68 6.89
N ALA A 29 5.80 -5.81 5.73
CA ALA A 29 4.77 -6.82 5.51
C ALA A 29 5.29 -8.25 5.56
N ARG A 30 6.60 -8.45 5.39
CA ARG A 30 7.24 -9.76 5.34
C ARG A 30 7.80 -10.22 6.69
N CYS A 31 8.55 -9.38 7.38
CA CYS A 31 9.21 -9.74 8.65
C CYS A 31 8.56 -9.14 9.90
N GLY A 32 7.69 -8.14 9.75
CA GLY A 32 7.04 -7.46 10.86
C GLY A 32 7.90 -6.41 11.58
N GLU A 33 9.16 -6.24 11.17
CA GLU A 33 10.04 -5.23 11.75
C GLU A 33 9.65 -3.82 11.30
N LYS A 34 9.85 -2.88 12.20
CA LYS A 34 9.63 -1.46 11.90
C LYS A 34 10.85 -0.86 11.22
N PHE A 35 10.59 0.00 10.25
CA PHE A 35 11.63 0.73 9.53
C PHE A 35 11.17 2.12 9.15
N VAL A 36 12.12 3.03 8.92
CA VAL A 36 11.82 4.39 8.48
C VAL A 36 11.85 4.43 6.96
N TYR A 37 10.71 4.81 6.38
CA TYR A 37 10.53 4.95 4.94
C TYR A 37 10.49 6.42 4.56
N PRO A 38 11.42 6.92 3.72
CA PRO A 38 11.36 8.28 3.20
C PRO A 38 10.31 8.35 2.09
N LEU A 39 9.25 9.11 2.31
CA LEU A 39 8.23 9.40 1.32
C LEU A 39 8.48 10.77 0.72
N GLU A 40 8.63 10.85 -0.59
CA GLU A 40 8.76 12.09 -1.35
C GLU A 40 7.63 12.20 -2.37
N LEU A 41 6.88 13.29 -2.29
CA LEU A 41 5.83 13.65 -3.22
C LEU A 41 6.26 14.93 -3.94
N ASN A 42 6.55 14.84 -5.23
CA ASN A 42 7.07 15.97 -6.01
C ASN A 42 5.99 16.72 -6.78
N ASP A 43 4.76 16.21 -6.79
CA ASP A 43 3.66 16.76 -7.58
C ASP A 43 2.36 16.78 -6.74
N VAL A 44 2.42 17.50 -5.65
CA VAL A 44 1.27 17.70 -4.76
C VAL A 44 0.45 18.89 -5.28
N ALA A 45 -0.83 18.67 -5.52
CA ALA A 45 -1.77 19.69 -5.95
C ALA A 45 -2.99 19.71 -5.04
N LEU A 46 -3.10 20.74 -4.22
CA LEU A 46 -4.18 20.91 -3.25
C LEU A 46 -5.12 22.02 -3.72
N GLN A 47 -6.42 21.83 -3.56
CA GLN A 47 -7.41 22.86 -3.80
C GLN A 47 -8.43 22.88 -2.66
N VAL A 48 -8.67 24.05 -2.11
CA VAL A 48 -9.60 24.26 -1.00
C VAL A 48 -10.53 25.42 -1.32
N GLU A 49 -11.82 25.24 -1.10
CA GLU A 49 -12.81 26.30 -1.22
C GLU A 49 -12.71 27.27 -0.02
N LEU A 50 -12.78 28.55 -0.32
CA LEU A 50 -12.73 29.62 0.66
C LEU A 50 -14.15 29.91 1.18
N THR A 51 -14.58 29.20 2.21
CA THR A 51 -15.93 29.37 2.80
C THR A 51 -15.94 30.09 4.15
N GLY A 52 -14.84 30.72 4.54
CA GLY A 52 -14.77 31.26 5.90
C GLY A 52 -13.57 32.17 6.17
N PRO A 53 -13.16 32.24 7.42
CA PRO A 53 -12.16 33.19 7.89
C PRO A 53 -10.80 33.02 7.20
N GLU A 54 -9.97 34.00 7.32
CA GLU A 54 -8.69 34.16 6.60
C GLU A 54 -7.66 33.04 6.81
N LEU A 55 -7.91 32.13 7.76
CA LEU A 55 -7.02 31.00 8.06
C LEU A 55 -7.58 29.70 7.47
N ILE A 56 -6.77 29.05 6.64
CA ILE A 56 -7.11 27.78 6.00
C ILE A 56 -6.16 26.71 6.52
N ASP A 57 -6.71 25.57 6.92
CA ASP A 57 -5.96 24.39 7.32
C ASP A 57 -5.86 23.41 6.15
N LEU A 58 -4.64 23.20 5.64
CA LEU A 58 -4.34 22.24 4.58
C LEU A 58 -3.99 20.84 5.11
N THR A 59 -3.95 20.66 6.42
CA THR A 59 -3.55 19.40 7.05
C THR A 59 -4.39 18.21 6.61
N PRO A 60 -5.73 18.30 6.46
CA PRO A 60 -6.52 17.16 6.01
C PRO A 60 -6.15 16.68 4.61
N GLN A 61 -5.96 17.60 3.66
CA GLN A 61 -5.61 17.26 2.28
C GLN A 61 -4.19 16.69 2.17
N VAL A 62 -3.23 17.30 2.87
CA VAL A 62 -1.85 16.79 2.92
C VAL A 62 -1.81 15.37 3.52
N ARG A 63 -2.59 15.13 4.56
CA ARG A 63 -2.71 13.80 5.17
C ARG A 63 -3.29 12.77 4.20
N GLU A 64 -4.32 13.15 3.46
CA GLU A 64 -4.94 12.30 2.44
C GLU A 64 -3.93 11.92 1.35
N ASP A 65 -3.19 12.88 0.80
CA ASP A 65 -2.18 12.63 -0.22
C ASP A 65 -1.06 11.71 0.29
N ILE A 66 -0.59 11.90 1.51
CA ILE A 66 0.38 11.01 2.15
C ILE A 66 -0.17 9.58 2.27
N LEU A 67 -1.40 9.43 2.74
CA LEU A 67 -2.03 8.12 2.92
C LEU A 67 -2.24 7.38 1.59
N LEU A 68 -2.63 8.11 0.54
CA LEU A 68 -2.80 7.55 -0.80
C LEU A 68 -1.47 7.15 -1.45
N ALA A 69 -0.39 7.82 -1.09
CA ALA A 69 0.95 7.54 -1.61
C ALA A 69 1.66 6.41 -0.86
N LEU A 70 1.13 5.95 0.29
CA LEU A 70 1.72 4.86 1.04
C LEU A 70 1.66 3.54 0.26
N PRO A 71 2.76 2.76 0.25
CA PRO A 71 2.75 1.45 -0.36
C PRO A 71 1.84 0.50 0.42
N ALA A 72 1.06 -0.31 -0.30
CA ALA A 72 0.14 -1.28 0.32
C ALA A 72 0.89 -2.39 1.09
N TYR A 73 2.06 -2.78 0.61
CA TYR A 73 2.89 -3.83 1.19
C TYR A 73 4.33 -3.36 1.35
N PRO A 74 4.63 -2.57 2.39
CA PRO A 74 5.97 -2.04 2.58
C PRO A 74 6.97 -3.14 2.97
N HIS A 75 8.17 -3.07 2.40
CA HIS A 75 9.28 -3.97 2.69
C HIS A 75 10.47 -3.18 3.23
N CYS A 76 11.07 -3.67 4.31
CA CYS A 76 12.22 -2.99 4.92
C CYS A 76 13.46 -2.94 4.01
N GLU A 77 13.59 -3.87 3.07
CA GLU A 77 14.68 -3.91 2.09
C GLU A 77 14.65 -2.78 1.04
N TRP A 78 13.55 -2.02 0.95
CA TRP A 78 13.48 -0.85 0.05
C TRP A 78 14.33 0.33 0.53
N VAL A 79 14.70 0.31 1.79
CA VAL A 79 15.60 1.31 2.37
C VAL A 79 17.02 0.77 2.35
N GLU A 80 17.95 1.55 1.79
CA GLU A 80 19.35 1.18 1.72
C GLU A 80 19.93 0.84 3.10
N GLY A 81 20.64 -0.27 3.17
CA GLY A 81 21.25 -0.76 4.41
C GLY A 81 20.38 -1.67 5.26
N ASN A 82 19.10 -1.85 4.91
CA ASN A 82 18.21 -2.76 5.61
C ASN A 82 18.16 -4.14 4.93
N VAL A 83 18.28 -5.18 5.72
CA VAL A 83 18.14 -6.58 5.28
C VAL A 83 16.87 -7.15 5.93
N CYS A 84 16.01 -7.76 5.10
CA CYS A 84 14.80 -8.40 5.61
C CYS A 84 15.15 -9.76 6.21
N VAL A 85 15.01 -9.91 7.52
CA VAL A 85 15.30 -11.17 8.24
C VAL A 85 14.42 -12.35 7.80
N ALA A 86 13.28 -12.09 7.19
CA ALA A 86 12.44 -13.15 6.61
C ALA A 86 13.06 -13.77 5.36
N GLN A 87 13.86 -13.00 4.63
CA GLN A 87 14.55 -13.49 3.44
C GLN A 87 15.69 -14.45 3.80
N GLU A 88 16.40 -14.18 4.89
CA GLU A 88 17.43 -15.09 5.40
C GLU A 88 16.85 -16.43 5.82
N ARG A 89 15.65 -16.44 6.42
CA ARG A 89 14.97 -17.68 6.81
C ARG A 89 14.54 -18.53 5.61
N THR A 90 14.17 -17.91 4.50
CA THR A 90 13.74 -18.63 3.29
C THR A 90 14.92 -19.23 2.54
N SER A 91 16.12 -18.65 2.61
CA SER A 91 17.34 -19.17 2.00
C SER A 91 17.98 -20.29 2.80
N ALA A 92 17.62 -20.44 4.08
CA ALA A 92 18.23 -21.42 4.99
C ALA A 92 17.55 -22.79 5.02
N THR A 93 16.39 -22.96 4.37
CA THR A 93 15.72 -24.27 4.27
C THR A 93 15.53 -24.60 2.79
N PRO A 94 16.40 -25.43 2.19
CA PRO A 94 15.95 -26.21 1.05
C PRO A 94 14.75 -27.00 1.57
N ILE A 95 13.59 -26.80 1.00
CA ILE A 95 12.49 -27.76 1.14
C ILE A 95 13.05 -28.99 0.46
N GLU A 96 13.63 -29.91 1.24
CA GLU A 96 13.77 -31.26 0.81
C GLU A 96 12.36 -31.69 0.44
N SER A 97 12.12 -31.75 -0.85
CA SER A 97 10.97 -32.44 -1.38
C SER A 97 11.18 -33.88 -0.93
N ALA A 98 10.59 -34.20 0.23
CA ALA A 98 10.35 -35.60 0.56
C ALA A 98 9.59 -36.13 -0.64
N ALA A 99 10.28 -36.92 -1.44
CA ALA A 99 9.66 -37.80 -2.42
C ALA A 99 8.73 -38.72 -1.63
N ALA A 100 7.51 -38.27 -1.42
CA ALA A 100 6.44 -39.10 -0.95
C ALA A 100 6.04 -39.95 -2.14
N ASP A 101 6.14 -41.24 -1.92
CA ASP A 101 5.72 -42.31 -2.78
C ASP A 101 4.46 -41.97 -3.58
N ALA A 102 4.58 -42.19 -4.88
CA ALA A 102 3.47 -42.17 -5.79
C ALA A 102 2.48 -43.29 -5.39
N ASP A 103 1.52 -42.96 -4.56
CA ASP A 103 0.26 -43.67 -4.54
C ASP A 103 -0.73 -42.91 -5.40
N ASN A 104 -1.14 -43.54 -6.48
CA ASN A 104 -2.14 -43.16 -7.44
C ASN A 104 -3.52 -43.00 -6.78
N GLY A 105 -3.66 -42.01 -5.94
CA GLY A 105 -4.95 -41.52 -5.52
C GLY A 105 -5.19 -40.15 -6.19
N ALA A 106 -6.11 -40.11 -7.15
CA ALA A 106 -6.66 -38.85 -7.59
C ALA A 106 -6.96 -37.97 -6.36
N PRO A 107 -6.55 -36.70 -6.32
CA PRO A 107 -6.90 -35.89 -5.20
C PRO A 107 -8.42 -35.83 -5.13
N ALA A 108 -8.96 -36.57 -4.16
CA ALA A 108 -10.33 -36.36 -3.78
C ALA A 108 -10.44 -34.85 -3.50
N SER A 109 -11.21 -34.15 -4.33
CA SER A 109 -11.57 -32.79 -4.11
C SER A 109 -11.94 -32.66 -2.64
N SER A 110 -11.12 -31.95 -1.87
CA SER A 110 -11.38 -31.81 -0.45
C SER A 110 -12.80 -31.25 -0.29
N PRO A 111 -13.64 -31.87 0.57
CA PRO A 111 -15.06 -31.51 0.66
C PRO A 111 -15.29 -30.02 0.96
N VAL A 112 -14.26 -29.33 1.45
CA VAL A 112 -14.26 -27.90 1.73
C VAL A 112 -14.48 -27.06 0.48
N TRP A 113 -13.93 -27.44 -0.67
CA TRP A 113 -14.06 -26.69 -1.92
C TRP A 113 -15.33 -27.05 -2.70
N GLY A 114 -15.92 -28.20 -2.45
CA GLY A 114 -17.20 -28.63 -3.04
C GLY A 114 -18.39 -27.73 -2.64
N GLU A 115 -18.29 -27.01 -1.53
CA GLU A 115 -19.28 -26.02 -1.13
C GLU A 115 -19.32 -24.82 -2.09
N LEU A 116 -18.19 -24.49 -2.75
CA LEU A 116 -18.14 -23.39 -3.71
C LEU A 116 -18.92 -23.69 -5.00
N ASP A 117 -19.02 -24.94 -5.39
CA ASP A 117 -19.79 -25.36 -6.57
C ASP A 117 -21.30 -25.16 -6.37
N ARG A 118 -21.76 -25.07 -5.11
CA ARG A 118 -23.14 -24.76 -4.76
C ARG A 118 -23.47 -23.28 -4.87
N LEU A 119 -22.44 -22.42 -4.87
CA LEU A 119 -22.61 -21.01 -5.12
C LEU A 119 -22.85 -20.81 -6.62
N ASN A 120 -24.11 -20.83 -6.99
CA ASN A 120 -24.52 -20.54 -8.37
C ASN A 120 -24.26 -19.05 -8.66
N ILE A 121 -22.98 -18.72 -8.85
CA ILE A 121 -22.55 -17.38 -9.22
C ILE A 121 -22.94 -17.18 -10.69
N THR A 122 -24.14 -16.68 -10.88
CA THR A 122 -24.58 -16.21 -12.19
C THR A 122 -23.61 -15.09 -12.62
N LYS A 123 -22.78 -15.36 -13.59
CA LYS A 123 -21.92 -14.34 -14.19
C LYS A 123 -22.78 -13.13 -14.50
N PRO A 124 -22.44 -11.92 -14.00
CA PRO A 124 -23.11 -10.73 -14.45
C PRO A 124 -22.90 -10.61 -15.96
N VAL A 125 -23.96 -10.74 -16.72
CA VAL A 125 -23.95 -10.43 -18.14
C VAL A 125 -23.85 -8.92 -18.21
N PHE A 126 -22.66 -8.41 -18.48
CA PHE A 126 -22.52 -7.02 -18.86
C PHE A 126 -23.18 -6.85 -20.22
N PRO A 127 -24.21 -6.01 -20.37
CA PRO A 127 -24.74 -5.70 -21.69
C PRO A 127 -23.65 -4.96 -22.48
N ASP A 128 -23.42 -5.44 -23.69
CA ASP A 128 -22.59 -4.75 -24.66
C ASP A 128 -23.18 -3.36 -25.02
#